data_bfcc8b0063728ca251db07efcb343907
#
_entry.id   bfcc8b0063728ca251db07efcb343907
#
_cell.length_a   1.000
_cell.length_b   1.000
_cell.length_c   1.000
_cell.angle_alpha   90.00
_cell.angle_beta   90.00
_cell.angle_gamma   90.00
#
_symmetry.space_group_name_H-M   'P 1'
#
loop_
_entity.id
_entity.type
_entity.pdbx_description
1 polymer ?
#
loop_
_entity_poly.entity_id
_entity_poly.type
_entity_poly.pdbx_seq_one_letter_code
_entity_poly.pdbx_strand_id
1 'polypeptide(L)'
;WHNYTNHPRCLNNDPMNLNPGVVDYKMEFTQVEAQICGSDWDVWRNGCIYTANMIQHTASVDWAYGVFYTWNDQYSGAYWGGFYSGGRAAIRNIIDVMNNWEGDPAYTNEYQMCRILKAYMFQNMTDLYGDVPYSEAGQGYSTNPIPYPKYDTQEAIYDDLLKELDEAQAALSTSAGNTIGAADVIY
;
A
#
# COMPACT_ATOMS: atom_id res chain seq x y z
N TRP A 1 -6.92 15.80 -39.32
CA TRP A 1 -6.39 14.99 -38.19
C TRP A 1 -4.89 14.95 -38.32
N HIS A 2 -4.16 15.93 -37.74
CA HIS A 2 -2.71 15.93 -37.67
C HIS A 2 -2.28 14.99 -36.57
N ASN A 3 -1.34 14.08 -36.90
CA ASN A 3 -0.70 13.18 -35.95
C ASN A 3 0.05 13.97 -34.87
N TYR A 4 -0.55 14.14 -33.72
CA TYR A 4 0.07 14.72 -32.54
C TYR A 4 1.07 13.77 -31.84
N THR A 5 1.29 12.58 -32.38
CA THR A 5 2.07 11.50 -31.73
C THR A 5 3.59 11.62 -31.88
N ASN A 6 4.11 12.59 -32.68
CA ASN A 6 5.56 12.66 -32.95
C ASN A 6 6.19 14.04 -32.65
N HIS A 7 5.56 14.90 -31.87
CA HIS A 7 6.21 16.13 -31.45
C HIS A 7 6.95 15.89 -30.13
N PRO A 8 8.31 16.04 -30.06
CA PRO A 8 9.09 15.79 -28.84
C PRO A 8 8.65 16.60 -27.62
N ARG A 9 7.86 17.65 -27.82
CA ARG A 9 7.28 18.50 -26.75
C ARG A 9 5.90 18.04 -26.27
N CYS A 10 5.28 17.06 -26.93
CA CYS A 10 3.96 16.56 -26.56
C CYS A 10 4.02 15.18 -25.86
N LEU A 11 5.21 14.60 -25.77
CA LEU A 11 5.43 13.39 -24.99
C LEU A 11 5.41 13.75 -23.49
N ASN A 12 4.21 13.78 -22.97
CA ASN A 12 3.91 13.62 -21.54
C ASN A 12 4.63 14.59 -20.58
N ASN A 13 4.92 15.83 -21.03
CA ASN A 13 5.31 16.92 -20.14
C ASN A 13 4.06 17.74 -19.78
N ASP A 14 3.09 17.09 -19.16
CA ASP A 14 2.03 17.81 -18.48
C ASP A 14 2.64 18.45 -17.22
N PRO A 15 2.75 19.79 -17.15
CA PRO A 15 3.32 20.44 -15.96
C PRO A 15 2.44 20.27 -14.72
N MET A 16 1.23 19.74 -14.87
CA MET A 16 0.30 19.46 -13.79
C MET A 16 0.42 18.01 -13.28
N ASN A 17 1.13 17.13 -14.00
CA ASN A 17 1.43 15.76 -13.58
C ASN A 17 2.91 15.61 -13.24
N LEU A 18 3.18 14.98 -12.13
CA LEU A 18 4.53 14.63 -11.71
C LEU A 18 5.10 13.58 -12.68
N ASN A 19 6.19 13.93 -13.37
CA ASN A 19 6.93 12.97 -14.18
C ASN A 19 7.88 12.15 -13.27
N PRO A 20 8.14 10.86 -13.58
CA PRO A 20 9.02 10.02 -12.76
C PRO A 20 10.40 10.62 -12.44
N GLY A 21 10.92 11.49 -13.28
CA GLY A 21 12.22 12.18 -13.07
C GLY A 21 12.13 13.44 -12.18
N VAL A 22 10.94 13.80 -11.68
CA VAL A 22 10.70 15.01 -10.85
C VAL A 22 10.04 14.64 -9.52
N VAL A 23 9.58 13.39 -9.37
CA VAL A 23 8.94 12.92 -8.15
C VAL A 23 9.97 12.80 -7.04
N ASP A 24 9.75 13.50 -5.95
CA ASP A 24 10.46 13.23 -4.70
C ASP A 24 9.77 12.05 -3.99
N TYR A 25 10.37 10.88 -4.10
CA TYR A 25 9.84 9.64 -3.49
C TYR A 25 9.71 9.71 -1.96
N LYS A 26 10.37 10.69 -1.31
CA LYS A 26 10.16 10.96 0.12
C LYS A 26 8.74 11.44 0.40
N MET A 27 8.16 12.25 -0.49
CA MET A 27 6.77 12.70 -0.36
C MET A 27 5.79 11.53 -0.55
N GLU A 28 6.10 10.62 -1.48
CA GLU A 28 5.29 9.42 -1.69
C GLU A 28 5.39 8.46 -0.52
N PHE A 29 6.58 8.30 0.07
CA PHE A 29 6.79 7.56 1.31
C PHE A 29 5.95 8.13 2.47
N THR A 30 6.01 9.44 2.70
CA THR A 30 5.15 10.12 3.70
C THR A 30 3.67 9.83 3.47
N GLN A 31 3.23 9.80 2.21
CA GLN A 31 1.86 9.46 1.88
C GLN A 31 1.52 8.01 2.21
N VAL A 32 2.44 7.08 1.97
CA VAL A 32 2.28 5.67 2.35
C VAL A 32 2.12 5.55 3.86
N GLU A 33 2.98 6.21 4.64
CA GLU A 33 2.87 6.21 6.11
C GLU A 33 1.54 6.75 6.60
N ALA A 34 1.05 7.84 6.02
CA ALA A 34 -0.26 8.41 6.34
C ALA A 34 -1.44 7.48 5.99
N GLN A 35 -1.23 6.55 5.06
CA GLN A 35 -2.28 5.64 4.56
C GLN A 35 -2.21 4.22 5.14
N ILE A 36 -1.15 3.90 5.86
CA ILE A 36 -0.88 2.52 6.34
C ILE A 36 -2.01 1.94 7.19
N CYS A 37 -2.68 2.76 7.98
CA CYS A 37 -3.82 2.36 8.80
C CYS A 37 -5.17 2.48 8.08
N GLY A 38 -5.17 2.87 6.81
CA GLY A 38 -6.38 3.26 6.10
C GLY A 38 -6.88 4.66 6.51
N SER A 39 -7.99 5.09 5.92
CA SER A 39 -8.66 6.34 6.33
C SER A 39 -9.58 6.11 7.53
N ASP A 40 -10.04 7.20 8.14
CA ASP A 40 -11.11 7.20 9.13
C ASP A 40 -12.36 6.46 8.66
N TRP A 41 -12.71 6.60 7.36
CA TRP A 41 -13.82 5.87 6.74
C TRP A 41 -13.58 4.36 6.67
N ASP A 42 -12.36 3.92 6.40
CA ASP A 42 -12.03 2.50 6.34
C ASP A 42 -12.05 1.88 7.74
N VAL A 43 -11.46 2.59 8.70
CA VAL A 43 -11.48 2.18 10.12
C VAL A 43 -12.90 2.11 10.65
N TRP A 44 -13.75 3.10 10.32
CA TRP A 44 -15.16 3.07 10.71
C TRP A 44 -15.91 1.89 10.07
N ARG A 45 -15.75 1.68 8.76
CA ARG A 45 -16.47 0.64 8.04
C ARG A 45 -16.05 -0.77 8.45
N ASN A 46 -14.76 -1.07 8.37
CA ASN A 46 -14.28 -2.40 8.69
C ASN A 46 -14.07 -2.60 10.19
N GLY A 47 -13.54 -1.62 10.90
CA GLY A 47 -13.28 -1.71 12.32
C GLY A 47 -14.55 -1.66 13.16
N CYS A 48 -15.29 -0.55 13.07
CA CYS A 48 -16.44 -0.34 13.95
C CYS A 48 -17.69 -1.11 13.50
N ILE A 49 -18.00 -1.13 12.18
CA ILE A 49 -19.22 -1.80 11.69
C ILE A 49 -19.07 -3.32 11.65
N TYR A 50 -17.90 -3.84 11.26
CA TYR A 50 -17.69 -5.28 11.16
C TYR A 50 -16.88 -5.85 12.30
N THR A 51 -15.56 -5.61 12.35
CA THR A 51 -14.64 -6.37 13.19
C THR A 51 -15.01 -6.30 14.67
N ALA A 52 -15.21 -5.09 15.21
CA ALA A 52 -15.52 -4.91 16.62
C ALA A 52 -16.88 -5.50 17.01
N ASN A 53 -17.85 -5.45 16.10
CA ASN A 53 -19.17 -6.05 16.31
C ASN A 53 -19.16 -7.57 16.16
N MET A 54 -18.41 -8.13 15.17
CA MET A 54 -18.31 -9.57 14.98
C MET A 54 -17.66 -10.28 16.16
N ILE A 55 -16.63 -9.66 16.76
CA ILE A 55 -15.97 -10.18 17.96
C ILE A 55 -16.70 -9.76 19.27
N GLN A 56 -17.87 -9.12 19.15
CA GLN A 56 -18.73 -8.71 20.26
C GLN A 56 -18.09 -7.75 21.27
N HIS A 57 -17.08 -6.99 20.86
CA HIS A 57 -16.53 -5.90 21.68
C HIS A 57 -17.47 -4.71 21.77
N THR A 58 -18.25 -4.48 20.71
CA THR A 58 -19.26 -3.42 20.63
C THR A 58 -20.56 -3.98 20.05
N ALA A 59 -21.64 -3.24 20.18
CA ALA A 59 -22.90 -3.48 19.52
C ALA A 59 -23.41 -2.16 18.93
N SER A 60 -23.84 -2.20 17.67
CA SER A 60 -24.41 -1.06 16.97
C SER A 60 -25.92 -1.20 16.83
N VAL A 61 -26.65 -0.10 17.05
CA VAL A 61 -28.09 -0.02 16.75
C VAL A 61 -28.33 0.33 15.27
N ASP A 62 -27.41 1.11 14.66
CA ASP A 62 -27.40 1.43 13.23
C ASP A 62 -26.18 0.77 12.58
N TRP A 63 -26.25 0.49 11.28
CA TRP A 63 -25.20 -0.22 10.55
C TRP A 63 -24.77 -1.54 11.22
N ALA A 64 -25.75 -2.29 11.73
CA ALA A 64 -25.52 -3.46 12.56
C ALA A 64 -25.11 -4.73 11.77
N TYR A 65 -24.42 -4.58 10.63
CA TYR A 65 -24.05 -5.69 9.76
C TYR A 65 -23.17 -6.72 10.49
N GLY A 66 -22.17 -6.27 11.25
CA GLY A 66 -21.32 -7.16 12.03
C GLY A 66 -22.06 -7.81 13.19
N VAL A 67 -23.02 -7.11 13.83
CA VAL A 67 -23.85 -7.66 14.93
C VAL A 67 -24.71 -8.82 14.44
N PHE A 68 -25.28 -8.69 13.24
CA PHE A 68 -26.15 -9.72 12.64
C PHE A 68 -25.40 -10.67 11.70
N TYR A 69 -24.09 -10.53 11.56
CA TYR A 69 -23.27 -11.31 10.62
C TYR A 69 -23.80 -11.23 9.18
N THR A 70 -24.33 -10.09 8.78
CA THR A 70 -24.86 -9.83 7.44
C THR A 70 -23.82 -9.14 6.57
N TRP A 71 -23.82 -9.50 5.29
CA TRP A 71 -22.86 -8.97 4.31
C TRP A 71 -23.30 -7.63 3.74
N ASN A 72 -22.34 -6.73 3.53
CA ASN A 72 -22.51 -5.49 2.78
C ASN A 72 -21.18 -5.10 2.11
N ASP A 73 -21.12 -5.26 0.80
CA ASP A 73 -19.90 -5.04 0.00
C ASP A 73 -19.30 -3.65 0.15
N GLN A 74 -20.14 -2.63 0.28
CA GLN A 74 -19.68 -1.24 0.39
C GLN A 74 -18.86 -1.02 1.67
N TYR A 75 -19.21 -1.68 2.75
CA TYR A 75 -18.53 -1.54 4.02
C TYR A 75 -17.39 -2.55 4.19
N SER A 76 -17.64 -3.80 3.88
CA SER A 76 -16.61 -4.86 3.98
C SER A 76 -15.46 -4.67 2.99
N GLY A 77 -15.72 -4.12 1.80
CA GLY A 77 -14.72 -3.84 0.77
C GLY A 77 -13.94 -2.53 0.95
N ALA A 78 -14.12 -1.80 2.05
CA ALA A 78 -13.52 -0.47 2.21
C ALA A 78 -11.99 -0.49 2.18
N TYR A 79 -11.34 -1.41 2.91
CA TYR A 79 -9.88 -1.54 2.88
C TYR A 79 -9.38 -1.98 1.51
N TRP A 80 -10.05 -2.92 0.85
CA TRP A 80 -9.70 -3.34 -0.50
C TRP A 80 -9.65 -2.15 -1.46
N GLY A 81 -10.69 -1.33 -1.47
CA GLY A 81 -10.75 -0.13 -2.31
C GLY A 81 -9.66 0.89 -1.97
N GLY A 82 -9.31 1.04 -0.70
CA GLY A 82 -8.29 1.97 -0.25
C GLY A 82 -6.86 1.53 -0.58
N PHE A 83 -6.57 0.24 -0.47
CA PHE A 83 -5.20 -0.27 -0.64
C PHE A 83 -4.88 -0.60 -2.09
N TYR A 84 -5.79 -1.25 -2.84
CA TYR A 84 -5.53 -1.66 -4.23
C TYR A 84 -5.96 -0.64 -5.28
N SER A 85 -6.94 0.21 -5.01
CA SER A 85 -7.53 1.07 -6.03
C SER A 85 -7.83 2.49 -5.55
N GLY A 86 -8.38 3.30 -6.43
CA GLY A 86 -8.76 4.67 -6.12
C GLY A 86 -7.58 5.63 -5.95
N GLY A 87 -7.85 6.80 -5.39
CA GLY A 87 -6.86 7.87 -5.25
C GLY A 87 -5.78 7.61 -4.19
N ARG A 88 -5.97 6.60 -3.34
CA ARG A 88 -4.99 6.22 -2.32
C ARG A 88 -4.01 5.18 -2.84
N ALA A 89 -4.49 4.07 -3.38
CA ALA A 89 -3.70 2.99 -3.97
C ALA A 89 -2.39 2.70 -3.20
N ALA A 90 -2.48 2.56 -1.88
CA ALA A 90 -1.34 2.56 -0.97
C ALA A 90 -0.31 1.46 -1.31
N ILE A 91 -0.79 0.28 -1.77
CA ILE A 91 0.09 -0.82 -2.20
C ILE A 91 0.89 -0.44 -3.44
N ARG A 92 0.27 0.24 -4.42
CA ARG A 92 1.00 0.71 -5.60
C ARG A 92 2.08 1.70 -5.21
N ASN A 93 1.75 2.67 -4.36
CA ASN A 93 2.68 3.72 -3.96
C ASN A 93 3.90 3.14 -3.22
N ILE A 94 3.70 2.22 -2.27
CA ILE A 94 4.83 1.62 -1.57
C ILE A 94 5.73 0.78 -2.49
N ILE A 95 5.15 0.07 -3.46
CA ILE A 95 5.92 -0.71 -4.44
C ILE A 95 6.71 0.23 -5.36
N ASP A 96 6.15 1.36 -5.76
CA ASP A 96 6.83 2.34 -6.58
C ASP A 96 8.03 2.97 -5.84
N VAL A 97 7.84 3.37 -4.58
CA VAL A 97 8.94 3.83 -3.72
C VAL A 97 10.02 2.76 -3.58
N MET A 98 9.66 1.51 -3.30
CA MET A 98 10.60 0.40 -3.16
C MET A 98 11.40 0.18 -4.45
N ASN A 99 10.75 0.18 -5.61
CA ASN A 99 11.43 0.00 -6.91
C ASN A 99 12.46 1.10 -7.20
N ASN A 100 12.23 2.31 -6.68
CA ASN A 100 13.15 3.43 -6.88
C ASN A 100 14.29 3.47 -5.86
N TRP A 101 14.12 2.92 -4.67
CA TRP A 101 15.14 2.89 -3.63
C TRP A 101 15.92 1.57 -3.57
N GLU A 102 15.47 0.55 -4.30
CA GLU A 102 16.15 -0.75 -4.32
C GLU A 102 17.59 -0.62 -4.81
N GLY A 103 18.54 -1.07 -3.99
CA GLY A 103 19.97 -1.07 -4.31
C GLY A 103 20.65 0.31 -4.24
N ASP A 104 19.95 1.37 -3.88
CA ASP A 104 20.56 2.68 -3.64
C ASP A 104 21.14 2.77 -2.22
N PRO A 105 22.47 2.93 -2.08
CA PRO A 105 23.11 3.02 -0.77
C PRO A 105 22.64 4.21 0.08
N ALA A 106 22.08 5.24 -0.55
CA ALA A 106 21.57 6.43 0.16
C ALA A 106 20.26 6.14 0.90
N TYR A 107 19.52 5.11 0.50
CA TYR A 107 18.20 4.76 1.03
C TYR A 107 18.16 3.37 1.67
N THR A 108 19.29 2.87 2.19
CA THR A 108 19.40 1.51 2.74
C THR A 108 18.38 1.24 3.85
N ASN A 109 18.27 2.13 4.83
CA ASN A 109 17.32 1.96 5.93
C ASN A 109 15.88 2.22 5.47
N GLU A 110 15.68 3.22 4.66
CA GLU A 110 14.36 3.61 4.14
C GLU A 110 13.74 2.51 3.29
N TYR A 111 14.56 1.80 2.51
CA TYR A 111 14.10 0.62 1.78
C TYR A 111 13.61 -0.49 2.73
N GLN A 112 14.33 -0.73 3.86
CA GLN A 112 13.89 -1.69 4.85
C GLN A 112 12.62 -1.24 5.58
N MET A 113 12.48 0.07 5.84
CA MET A 113 11.24 0.63 6.38
C MET A 113 10.06 0.37 5.43
N CYS A 114 10.24 0.56 4.13
CA CYS A 114 9.22 0.22 3.14
C CYS A 114 8.84 -1.27 3.17
N ARG A 115 9.81 -2.19 3.34
CA ARG A 115 9.52 -3.64 3.48
C ARG A 115 8.66 -3.92 4.71
N ILE A 116 8.94 -3.28 5.84
CA ILE A 116 8.15 -3.43 7.07
C ILE A 116 6.75 -2.87 6.88
N LEU A 117 6.61 -1.67 6.30
CA LEU A 117 5.30 -1.06 6.01
C LEU A 117 4.48 -1.91 5.04
N LYS A 118 5.12 -2.43 3.97
CA LYS A 118 4.50 -3.36 3.03
C LYS A 118 3.97 -4.60 3.75
N ALA A 119 4.78 -5.21 4.64
CA ALA A 119 4.38 -6.38 5.39
C ALA A 119 3.14 -6.11 6.25
N TYR A 120 3.10 -4.98 6.97
CA TYR A 120 1.93 -4.58 7.75
C TYR A 120 0.66 -4.38 6.89
N MET A 121 0.80 -3.73 5.73
CA MET A 121 -0.33 -3.50 4.83
C MET A 121 -0.91 -4.81 4.32
N PHE A 122 -0.07 -5.74 3.86
CA PHE A 122 -0.52 -7.03 3.35
C PHE A 122 -1.03 -7.97 4.45
N GLN A 123 -0.50 -7.87 5.67
CA GLN A 123 -1.09 -8.56 6.82
C GLN A 123 -2.55 -8.15 7.00
N ASN A 124 -2.82 -6.84 7.05
CA ASN A 124 -4.21 -6.35 7.17
C ASN A 124 -5.11 -6.84 6.02
N MET A 125 -4.57 -6.87 4.80
CA MET A 125 -5.33 -7.32 3.63
C MET A 125 -5.67 -8.80 3.71
N THR A 126 -4.68 -9.65 4.00
CA THR A 126 -4.90 -11.11 4.06
C THR A 126 -5.74 -11.53 5.28
N ASP A 127 -5.63 -10.79 6.41
CA ASP A 127 -6.47 -11.03 7.59
C ASP A 127 -7.95 -10.75 7.33
N LEU A 128 -8.25 -9.72 6.53
CA LEU A 128 -9.61 -9.33 6.20
C LEU A 128 -10.22 -10.17 5.08
N TYR A 129 -9.41 -10.57 4.09
CA TYR A 129 -9.92 -11.11 2.83
C TYR A 129 -9.38 -12.51 2.48
N GLY A 130 -8.47 -13.06 3.26
CA GLY A 130 -7.84 -14.36 2.98
C GLY A 130 -6.83 -14.28 1.83
N ASP A 131 -7.04 -15.06 0.78
CA ASP A 131 -6.20 -15.03 -0.42
C ASP A 131 -6.37 -13.69 -1.15
N VAL A 132 -5.26 -13.02 -1.44
CA VAL A 132 -5.24 -11.69 -2.08
C VAL A 132 -4.11 -11.57 -3.12
N PRO A 133 -4.20 -10.65 -4.08
CA PRO A 133 -3.06 -10.34 -4.95
C PRO A 133 -1.90 -9.79 -4.11
N TYR A 134 -0.78 -10.53 -4.05
CA TYR A 134 0.40 -10.16 -3.27
C TYR A 134 1.66 -10.05 -4.12
N SER A 135 2.13 -11.15 -4.70
CA SER A 135 3.42 -11.21 -5.39
C SER A 135 3.50 -10.37 -6.67
N GLU A 136 2.37 -10.14 -7.31
CA GLU A 136 2.25 -9.36 -8.54
C GLU A 136 1.51 -8.02 -8.31
N ALA A 137 1.22 -7.67 -7.07
CA ALA A 137 0.49 -6.44 -6.74
C ALA A 137 1.31 -5.19 -7.08
N GLY A 138 0.62 -4.10 -7.43
CA GLY A 138 1.23 -2.80 -7.69
C GLY A 138 2.03 -2.67 -9.00
N GLN A 139 2.11 -3.72 -9.81
CA GLN A 139 2.94 -3.76 -11.02
C GLN A 139 2.23 -3.31 -12.31
N GLY A 140 1.05 -2.69 -12.18
CA GLY A 140 0.27 -2.24 -13.35
C GLY A 140 0.94 -1.16 -14.20
N TYR A 141 1.91 -0.42 -13.65
CA TYR A 141 2.68 0.64 -14.31
C TYR A 141 4.16 0.30 -14.48
N SER A 142 4.55 -0.94 -14.21
CA SER A 142 5.93 -1.40 -14.40
C SER A 142 6.30 -1.47 -15.89
N THR A 143 7.60 -1.66 -16.18
CA THR A 143 8.09 -1.86 -17.57
C THR A 143 7.41 -3.04 -18.25
N ASN A 144 7.04 -4.07 -17.49
CA ASN A 144 6.22 -5.20 -17.93
C ASN A 144 4.94 -5.21 -17.10
N PRO A 145 3.90 -4.45 -17.50
CA PRO A 145 2.73 -4.27 -16.67
C PRO A 145 1.94 -5.57 -16.49
N ILE A 146 1.53 -5.84 -15.25
CA ILE A 146 0.64 -6.95 -14.89
C ILE A 146 -0.73 -6.36 -14.53
N PRO A 147 -1.67 -6.28 -15.49
CA PRO A 147 -2.98 -5.67 -15.25
C PRO A 147 -3.91 -6.56 -14.43
N TYR A 148 -3.67 -7.87 -14.42
CA TYR A 148 -4.48 -8.86 -13.70
C TYR A 148 -3.56 -9.74 -12.83
N PRO A 149 -3.16 -9.25 -11.64
CA PRO A 149 -2.31 -10.01 -10.74
C PRO A 149 -3.03 -11.25 -10.23
N LYS A 150 -2.30 -12.34 -10.05
CA LYS A 150 -2.82 -13.57 -9.45
C LYS A 150 -3.10 -13.37 -7.96
N TYR A 151 -4.01 -14.18 -7.43
CA TYR A 151 -4.21 -14.31 -6.00
C TYR A 151 -3.20 -15.30 -5.43
N ASP A 152 -2.51 -14.89 -4.39
CA ASP A 152 -1.64 -15.77 -3.60
C ASP A 152 -2.40 -16.26 -2.38
N THR A 153 -2.10 -17.48 -1.92
CA THR A 153 -2.76 -18.05 -0.73
C THR A 153 -2.32 -17.32 0.54
N GLN A 154 -3.21 -17.21 1.51
CA GLN A 154 -2.90 -16.59 2.80
C GLN A 154 -1.65 -17.21 3.45
N GLU A 155 -1.51 -18.54 3.40
CA GLU A 155 -0.34 -19.25 3.93
C GLU A 155 0.96 -18.77 3.26
N ALA A 156 1.00 -18.73 1.92
CA ALA A 156 2.17 -18.27 1.19
C ALA A 156 2.49 -16.79 1.45
N ILE A 157 1.45 -15.96 1.62
CA ILE A 157 1.62 -14.55 1.99
C ILE A 157 2.28 -14.45 3.36
N TYR A 158 1.77 -15.13 4.38
CA TYR A 158 2.34 -15.09 5.73
C TYR A 158 3.78 -15.60 5.80
N ASP A 159 4.10 -16.67 5.08
CA ASP A 159 5.47 -17.20 5.01
C ASP A 159 6.43 -16.15 4.44
N ASP A 160 6.03 -15.44 3.39
CA ASP A 160 6.84 -14.38 2.79
C ASP A 160 6.91 -13.12 3.68
N LEU A 161 5.80 -12.72 4.33
CA LEU A 161 5.78 -11.58 5.25
C LEU A 161 6.75 -11.78 6.44
N LEU A 162 6.77 -12.95 7.02
CA LEU A 162 7.69 -13.28 8.13
C LEU A 162 9.14 -13.22 7.67
N LYS A 163 9.43 -13.79 6.50
CA LYS A 163 10.75 -13.73 5.88
C LYS A 163 11.17 -12.28 5.57
N GLU A 164 10.28 -11.47 4.98
CA GLU A 164 10.52 -10.05 4.69
C GLU A 164 10.87 -9.26 5.95
N LEU A 165 10.16 -9.51 7.06
CA LEU A 165 10.42 -8.83 8.33
C LEU A 165 11.76 -9.24 8.94
N ASP A 166 12.11 -10.53 8.92
CA ASP A 166 13.40 -11.02 9.42
C ASP A 166 14.56 -10.44 8.61
N GLU A 167 14.46 -10.44 7.29
CA GLU A 167 15.49 -9.89 6.41
C GLU A 167 15.60 -8.36 6.56
N ALA A 168 14.48 -7.64 6.65
CA ALA A 168 14.48 -6.19 6.84
C ALA A 168 15.13 -5.82 8.18
N GLN A 169 14.78 -6.50 9.27
CA GLN A 169 15.40 -6.28 10.58
C GLN A 169 16.90 -6.52 10.54
N ALA A 170 17.36 -7.61 9.89
CA ALA A 170 18.77 -7.93 9.78
C ALA A 170 19.57 -6.92 8.93
N ALA A 171 18.92 -6.28 7.96
CA ALA A 171 19.53 -5.33 7.04
C ALA A 171 19.50 -3.87 7.54
N LEU A 172 18.71 -3.55 8.57
CA LEU A 172 18.71 -2.23 9.19
C LEU A 172 20.09 -1.92 9.81
N SER A 173 20.62 -0.75 9.51
CA SER A 173 21.96 -0.31 9.95
C SER A 173 21.87 0.92 10.83
N THR A 174 22.48 0.84 12.02
CA THR A 174 22.61 2.00 12.93
C THR A 174 23.62 3.04 12.43
N SER A 175 24.46 2.68 11.46
CA SER A 175 25.46 3.59 10.86
C SER A 175 24.96 4.29 9.60
N ALA A 176 23.91 3.78 8.97
CA ALA A 176 23.24 4.46 7.86
C ALA A 176 22.40 5.61 8.42
N GLY A 177 22.52 6.79 7.82
CA GLY A 177 21.72 7.95 8.22
C GLY A 177 20.25 7.76 7.83
N ASN A 178 19.38 8.56 8.44
CA ASN A 178 18.01 8.75 7.98
C ASN A 178 18.00 9.93 7.00
N THR A 179 17.68 9.67 5.72
CA THR A 179 17.63 10.70 4.68
C THR A 179 16.24 11.31 4.52
N ILE A 180 15.21 10.68 5.08
CA ILE A 180 13.83 11.16 5.01
C ILE A 180 13.62 12.33 5.97
N GLY A 181 14.22 12.27 7.16
CA GLY A 181 14.15 13.34 8.15
C GLY A 181 12.72 13.70 8.53
N ALA A 182 12.34 14.97 8.38
CA ALA A 182 11.00 15.47 8.71
C ALA A 182 9.87 14.95 7.80
N ALA A 183 10.17 14.21 6.74
CA ALA A 183 9.17 13.57 5.89
C ALA A 183 8.69 12.22 6.48
N ASP A 184 9.41 11.66 7.45
CA ASP A 184 8.97 10.54 8.27
C ASP A 184 7.95 11.05 9.31
N VAL A 185 6.70 10.56 9.25
CA VAL A 185 5.61 11.01 10.12
C VAL A 185 5.28 10.00 11.23
N ILE A 186 5.96 8.86 11.24
CA ILE A 186 5.77 7.82 12.27
C ILE A 186 6.81 7.97 13.40
N TYR A 187 8.05 8.41 13.07
CA TYR A 187 9.17 8.53 14.01
C TYR A 187 9.78 9.92 14.08
#